data_7ce6269e238e0d5ce4cddbc04601c68e
#
_entry.id   7ce6269e238e0d5ce4cddbc04601c68e
#
_cell.length_a   1.000
_cell.length_b   1.000
_cell.length_c   1.000
_cell.angle_alpha   90.00
_cell.angle_beta   90.00
_cell.angle_gamma   90.00
#
_symmetry.space_group_name_H-M   'P 1'
#
loop_
_entity.id
_entity.type
_entity.pdbx_description
1 polymer ?
#
loop_
_entity_poly.entity_id
_entity_poly.type
_entity_poly.pdbx_seq_one_letter_code
_entity_poly.pdbx_strand_id
1 'polypeptide(L)'
;MGRRRSHERRDLPPNLYIRNNGYYCYRDPRTGKEFGLGRDRRIAITEAIQANIELLSGNRRESLIDRIKGADAITLHAWLDRYETILSERGIRPKTLLDYASKIRAIRRKLPDKPLADISTKEVAAMLNTYVAEGKAASAKLIRSTLVDVFREAIAEGHVATNPVTATRTAKSEVRRSRLTANEYVAIYHAAEPLPIWLRLAMDLAVVTGQRVGDLCRMKWSDINDNHLHIEQGKTGAKLAIPLTLTIDALNISLADTLQKCREASGSETIIASTHHEPLSPKTVSKYFTKARNASGLSFDGDPPTFHELRSLSARLYRNQIGDKFAQRLLGH
;
A
#
# COMPACT_ATOMS: atom_id res chain seq x y z
N MET A 1 -53.18 2.44 -38.37
CA MET A 1 -52.63 1.56 -39.45
C MET A 1 -51.46 2.24 -40.13
N GLY A 2 -50.26 1.71 -40.02
CA GLY A 2 -49.04 2.28 -40.63
C GLY A 2 -49.05 2.05 -42.13
N ARG A 3 -48.80 3.12 -42.90
CA ARG A 3 -48.75 3.11 -44.39
C ARG A 3 -47.66 2.13 -44.85
N ARG A 4 -47.99 1.14 -45.69
CA ARG A 4 -47.03 0.18 -46.28
C ARG A 4 -45.93 0.92 -47.01
N ARG A 5 -44.65 0.60 -46.70
CA ARG A 5 -43.47 1.15 -47.39
C ARG A 5 -43.51 0.79 -48.91
N SER A 6 -43.12 1.69 -49.80
CA SER A 6 -42.97 1.41 -51.25
C SER A 6 -41.86 0.36 -51.45
N HIS A 7 -41.89 -0.32 -52.65
CA HIS A 7 -40.93 -1.39 -52.97
C HIS A 7 -39.47 -0.98 -52.82
N GLU A 8 -39.09 0.22 -53.20
CA GLU A 8 -37.75 0.81 -53.11
C GLU A 8 -37.31 1.13 -51.68
N ARG A 9 -38.25 1.16 -50.72
CA ARG A 9 -37.98 1.48 -49.29
C ARG A 9 -38.04 0.27 -48.38
N ARG A 10 -38.36 -0.93 -48.91
CA ARG A 10 -38.46 -2.16 -48.10
C ARG A 10 -37.13 -2.62 -47.59
N ASP A 11 -36.04 -2.40 -48.33
CA ASP A 11 -34.70 -2.91 -48.01
C ASP A 11 -33.83 -1.91 -47.23
N LEU A 12 -34.41 -0.78 -46.77
CA LEU A 12 -33.69 0.18 -45.94
C LEU A 12 -33.83 -0.19 -44.46
N PRO A 13 -32.72 -0.11 -43.68
CA PRO A 13 -32.76 -0.33 -42.24
C PRO A 13 -33.73 0.67 -41.56
N PRO A 14 -34.19 0.35 -40.32
CA PRO A 14 -35.01 1.28 -39.55
C PRO A 14 -34.37 2.66 -39.45
N ASN A 15 -35.20 3.71 -39.42
CA ASN A 15 -34.78 5.09 -39.26
C ASN A 15 -33.98 5.69 -40.43
N LEU A 16 -33.72 4.92 -41.50
CA LEU A 16 -33.12 5.41 -42.75
C LEU A 16 -34.23 5.72 -43.80
N TYR A 17 -34.15 6.87 -44.39
CA TYR A 17 -35.09 7.37 -45.38
C TYR A 17 -34.37 7.87 -46.64
N ILE A 18 -34.97 7.73 -47.81
CA ILE A 18 -34.50 8.32 -49.06
C ILE A 18 -35.44 9.45 -49.43
N ARG A 19 -34.89 10.64 -49.79
CA ARG A 19 -35.63 11.78 -50.33
C ARG A 19 -35.80 11.65 -51.84
N ASN A 20 -36.73 12.43 -52.41
CA ASN A 20 -37.04 12.35 -53.81
C ASN A 20 -35.87 12.71 -54.77
N ASN A 21 -34.82 13.35 -54.24
CA ASN A 21 -33.57 13.66 -54.96
C ASN A 21 -32.49 12.57 -54.83
N GLY A 22 -32.84 11.39 -54.34
CA GLY A 22 -31.90 10.29 -54.14
C GLY A 22 -30.95 10.45 -52.92
N TYR A 23 -31.22 11.40 -52.02
CA TYR A 23 -30.41 11.69 -50.86
C TYR A 23 -30.88 10.91 -49.63
N TYR A 24 -29.99 10.20 -48.95
CA TYR A 24 -30.29 9.40 -47.74
C TYR A 24 -30.18 10.26 -46.48
N CYS A 25 -31.17 10.09 -45.57
CA CYS A 25 -31.23 10.77 -44.29
C CYS A 25 -31.55 9.76 -43.18
N TYR A 26 -30.86 9.85 -42.08
CA TYR A 26 -31.17 9.12 -40.87
C TYR A 26 -31.93 10.00 -39.89
N ARG A 27 -33.02 9.49 -39.31
CA ARG A 27 -33.79 10.19 -38.26
C ARG A 27 -33.53 9.54 -36.93
N ASP A 28 -32.93 10.28 -35.97
CA ASP A 28 -32.73 9.79 -34.59
C ASP A 28 -34.10 9.50 -33.95
N PRO A 29 -34.38 8.25 -33.57
CA PRO A 29 -35.67 7.84 -32.99
C PRO A 29 -35.95 8.48 -31.63
N ARG A 30 -34.95 9.01 -30.94
CA ARG A 30 -35.06 9.62 -29.60
C ARG A 30 -35.41 11.09 -29.68
N THR A 31 -34.84 11.80 -30.64
CA THR A 31 -34.95 13.25 -30.77
C THR A 31 -35.78 13.70 -31.98
N GLY A 32 -36.02 12.82 -32.95
CA GLY A 32 -36.67 13.14 -34.21
C GLY A 32 -35.79 13.94 -35.19
N LYS A 33 -34.58 14.31 -34.83
CA LYS A 33 -33.64 15.07 -35.63
C LYS A 33 -33.14 14.27 -36.83
N GLU A 34 -33.04 14.89 -38.01
CA GLU A 34 -32.57 14.28 -39.25
C GLU A 34 -31.10 14.60 -39.49
N PHE A 35 -30.34 13.58 -39.91
CA PHE A 35 -28.94 13.69 -40.31
C PHE A 35 -28.78 13.22 -41.76
N GLY A 36 -28.12 14.02 -42.59
CA GLY A 36 -27.88 13.68 -44.00
C GLY A 36 -26.69 12.71 -44.12
N LEU A 37 -26.88 11.60 -44.86
CA LEU A 37 -25.86 10.56 -45.08
C LEU A 37 -25.34 10.54 -46.53
N GLY A 38 -25.74 11.48 -47.37
CA GLY A 38 -25.28 11.55 -48.78
C GLY A 38 -26.12 10.72 -49.75
N ARG A 39 -25.54 10.40 -50.93
CA ARG A 39 -26.22 9.65 -52.01
C ARG A 39 -25.73 8.20 -52.17
N ASP A 40 -24.68 7.82 -51.45
CA ASP A 40 -24.17 6.45 -51.50
C ASP A 40 -25.03 5.52 -50.63
N ARG A 41 -25.71 4.58 -51.29
CA ARG A 41 -26.61 3.63 -50.63
C ARG A 41 -25.90 2.75 -49.65
N ARG A 42 -24.68 2.28 -49.97
CA ARG A 42 -23.94 1.31 -49.10
C ARG A 42 -23.48 2.00 -47.84
N ILE A 43 -22.91 3.18 -47.97
CA ILE A 43 -22.44 3.98 -46.84
C ILE A 43 -23.64 4.34 -45.94
N ALA A 44 -24.74 4.86 -46.52
CA ALA A 44 -25.91 5.22 -45.73
C ALA A 44 -26.56 4.06 -44.99
N ILE A 45 -26.60 2.85 -45.58
CA ILE A 45 -27.10 1.66 -44.90
C ILE A 45 -26.18 1.25 -43.75
N THR A 46 -24.86 1.24 -43.96
CA THR A 46 -23.88 0.87 -42.92
C THR A 46 -23.96 1.82 -41.76
N GLU A 47 -23.95 3.13 -41.98
CA GLU A 47 -24.06 4.15 -40.93
C GLU A 47 -25.39 4.06 -40.16
N ALA A 48 -26.50 3.84 -40.87
CA ALA A 48 -27.82 3.70 -40.25
C ALA A 48 -27.92 2.42 -39.39
N ILE A 49 -27.33 1.29 -39.81
CA ILE A 49 -27.26 0.05 -39.01
C ILE A 49 -26.45 0.29 -37.76
N GLN A 50 -25.28 0.92 -37.90
CA GLN A 50 -24.40 1.23 -36.77
C GLN A 50 -25.08 2.17 -35.75
N ALA A 51 -25.72 3.25 -36.26
CA ALA A 51 -26.47 4.16 -35.42
C ALA A 51 -27.62 3.47 -34.67
N ASN A 52 -28.40 2.60 -35.38
CA ASN A 52 -29.47 1.85 -34.74
C ASN A 52 -28.96 0.88 -33.66
N ILE A 53 -27.81 0.22 -33.87
CA ILE A 53 -27.18 -0.65 -32.87
C ILE A 53 -26.78 0.18 -31.65
N GLU A 54 -26.12 1.30 -31.81
CA GLU A 54 -25.66 2.13 -30.71
C GLU A 54 -26.78 2.85 -29.95
N LEU A 55 -27.79 3.35 -30.66
CA LEU A 55 -28.86 4.19 -30.09
C LEU A 55 -30.05 3.38 -29.55
N LEU A 56 -30.33 2.19 -30.09
CA LEU A 56 -31.50 1.38 -29.71
C LEU A 56 -31.15 0.21 -28.80
N SER A 57 -29.89 -0.21 -28.70
CA SER A 57 -29.46 -1.20 -27.72
C SER A 57 -29.27 -0.53 -26.36
N GLY A 58 -30.35 -0.42 -25.61
CA GLY A 58 -30.31 -0.04 -24.17
C GLY A 58 -29.53 -1.01 -23.28
N ASN A 59 -29.14 -2.16 -23.77
CA ASN A 59 -28.12 -3.08 -23.26
C ASN A 59 -27.01 -3.14 -24.31
N ARG A 60 -25.82 -2.67 -23.98
CA ARG A 60 -24.59 -2.97 -24.74
C ARG A 60 -24.43 -4.50 -24.82
N ARG A 61 -24.96 -5.12 -25.86
CA ARG A 61 -24.48 -6.44 -26.26
C ARG A 61 -23.07 -6.20 -26.81
N GLU A 62 -22.10 -6.81 -26.16
CA GLU A 62 -20.72 -6.86 -26.66
C GLU A 62 -20.73 -7.23 -28.14
N SER A 63 -19.97 -6.53 -28.97
CA SER A 63 -19.85 -6.88 -30.38
C SER A 63 -19.36 -8.33 -30.52
N LEU A 64 -19.69 -9.01 -31.62
CA LEU A 64 -19.19 -10.35 -31.89
C LEU A 64 -17.65 -10.42 -31.81
N ILE A 65 -16.98 -9.36 -32.27
CA ILE A 65 -15.52 -9.22 -32.22
C ILE A 65 -15.04 -9.09 -30.75
N ASP A 66 -15.74 -8.31 -29.93
CA ASP A 66 -15.41 -8.18 -28.50
C ASP A 66 -15.64 -9.51 -27.76
N ARG A 67 -16.70 -10.24 -28.12
CA ARG A 67 -16.97 -11.59 -27.59
C ARG A 67 -15.93 -12.62 -28.02
N ILE A 68 -15.47 -12.56 -29.27
CA ILE A 68 -14.40 -13.44 -29.80
C ILE A 68 -13.08 -13.10 -29.12
N LYS A 69 -12.74 -11.82 -28.96
CA LYS A 69 -11.53 -11.37 -28.26
C LYS A 69 -11.62 -11.54 -26.74
N GLY A 70 -12.83 -11.46 -26.17
CA GLY A 70 -13.06 -11.55 -24.73
C GLY A 70 -13.16 -12.99 -24.21
N ALA A 71 -13.31 -13.99 -25.10
CA ALA A 71 -13.37 -15.41 -24.70
C ALA A 71 -12.07 -15.88 -23.98
N ASP A 72 -10.93 -15.20 -24.28
CA ASP A 72 -9.62 -15.50 -23.67
C ASP A 72 -9.10 -14.33 -22.77
N ALA A 73 -9.92 -13.32 -22.51
CA ALA A 73 -9.48 -12.15 -21.73
C ALA A 73 -9.39 -12.50 -20.25
N ILE A 74 -8.18 -12.44 -19.70
CA ILE A 74 -7.96 -12.64 -18.26
C ILE A 74 -8.74 -11.59 -17.45
N THR A 75 -9.46 -12.03 -16.40
CA THR A 75 -10.14 -11.10 -15.48
C THR A 75 -9.16 -10.51 -14.47
N LEU A 76 -9.57 -9.41 -13.80
CA LEU A 76 -8.76 -8.78 -12.75
C LEU A 76 -8.40 -9.79 -11.65
N HIS A 77 -9.37 -10.59 -11.19
CA HIS A 77 -9.10 -11.51 -10.08
C HIS A 77 -8.20 -12.67 -10.50
N ALA A 78 -8.40 -13.24 -11.68
CA ALA A 78 -7.51 -14.26 -12.23
C ALA A 78 -6.08 -13.72 -12.44
N TRP A 79 -5.96 -12.48 -12.91
CA TRP A 79 -4.67 -11.82 -13.02
C TRP A 79 -4.00 -11.58 -11.67
N LEU A 80 -4.74 -11.19 -10.64
CA LEU A 80 -4.19 -11.01 -9.29
C LEU A 80 -3.69 -12.33 -8.70
N ASP A 81 -4.32 -13.49 -9.00
CA ASP A 81 -3.79 -14.81 -8.61
C ASP A 81 -2.46 -15.10 -9.30
N ARG A 82 -2.37 -14.82 -10.61
CA ARG A 82 -1.11 -14.94 -11.35
C ARG A 82 -0.02 -14.00 -10.80
N TYR A 83 -0.40 -12.76 -10.46
CA TYR A 83 0.52 -11.79 -9.88
C TYR A 83 1.05 -12.21 -8.50
N GLU A 84 0.25 -12.86 -7.65
CA GLU A 84 0.71 -13.45 -6.38
C GLU A 84 1.77 -14.53 -6.63
N THR A 85 1.63 -15.33 -7.69
CA THR A 85 2.64 -16.31 -8.12
C THR A 85 3.93 -15.61 -8.55
N ILE A 86 3.84 -14.57 -9.40
CA ILE A 86 5.00 -13.77 -9.83
C ILE A 86 5.73 -13.18 -8.63
N LEU A 87 5.02 -12.67 -7.63
CA LEU A 87 5.64 -12.14 -6.41
C LEU A 87 6.43 -13.21 -5.64
N SER A 88 5.92 -14.45 -5.57
CA SER A 88 6.65 -15.55 -4.91
C SER A 88 7.90 -15.97 -5.68
N GLU A 89 7.84 -15.95 -7.01
CA GLU A 89 8.98 -16.23 -7.89
C GLU A 89 10.10 -15.17 -7.79
N ARG A 90 9.76 -13.92 -7.44
CA ARG A 90 10.74 -12.82 -7.24
C ARG A 90 11.62 -12.96 -6.00
N GLY A 91 11.47 -13.99 -5.18
CA GLY A 91 12.26 -14.18 -3.96
C GLY A 91 12.01 -13.11 -2.88
N ILE A 92 10.82 -12.52 -2.87
CA ILE A 92 10.44 -11.48 -1.92
C ILE A 92 10.32 -12.08 -0.51
N ARG A 93 10.78 -11.32 0.50
CA ARG A 93 10.72 -11.76 1.91
C ARG A 93 9.28 -12.10 2.34
N PRO A 94 9.06 -13.18 3.13
CA PRO A 94 7.71 -13.62 3.52
C PRO A 94 6.83 -12.53 4.12
N LYS A 95 7.40 -11.66 4.97
CA LYS A 95 6.66 -10.52 5.54
C LYS A 95 6.17 -9.54 4.46
N THR A 96 6.97 -9.29 3.43
CA THR A 96 6.59 -8.40 2.32
C THR A 96 5.49 -9.04 1.47
N LEU A 97 5.52 -10.37 1.26
CA LEU A 97 4.44 -11.10 0.60
C LEU A 97 3.11 -10.97 1.35
N LEU A 98 3.12 -11.07 2.68
CA LEU A 98 1.92 -10.83 3.51
C LEU A 98 1.36 -9.40 3.34
N ASP A 99 2.25 -8.41 3.24
CA ASP A 99 1.87 -7.02 3.00
C ASP A 99 1.26 -6.84 1.59
N TYR A 100 1.78 -7.52 0.56
CA TYR A 100 1.19 -7.56 -0.78
C TYR A 100 -0.17 -8.25 -0.76
N ALA A 101 -0.28 -9.44 -0.17
CA ALA A 101 -1.53 -10.18 -0.06
C ALA A 101 -2.65 -9.35 0.61
N SER A 102 -2.31 -8.55 1.62
CA SER A 102 -3.26 -7.63 2.25
C SER A 102 -3.78 -6.56 1.28
N LYS A 103 -2.90 -5.98 0.46
CA LYS A 103 -3.28 -4.97 -0.54
C LYS A 103 -4.06 -5.59 -1.69
N ILE A 104 -3.67 -6.78 -2.16
CA ILE A 104 -4.38 -7.53 -3.20
C ILE A 104 -5.81 -7.86 -2.75
N ARG A 105 -6.01 -8.32 -1.51
CA ARG A 105 -7.36 -8.52 -0.95
C ARG A 105 -8.17 -7.23 -0.91
N ALA A 106 -7.55 -6.10 -0.62
CA ALA A 106 -8.22 -4.80 -0.64
C ALA A 106 -8.63 -4.38 -2.07
N ILE A 107 -7.80 -4.67 -3.07
CA ILE A 107 -8.08 -4.44 -4.49
C ILE A 107 -9.26 -5.31 -4.93
N ARG A 108 -9.21 -6.63 -4.67
CA ARG A 108 -10.30 -7.58 -5.01
C ARG A 108 -11.64 -7.15 -4.43
N ARG A 109 -11.67 -6.63 -3.22
CA ARG A 109 -12.92 -6.22 -2.55
C ARG A 109 -13.51 -4.94 -3.13
N LYS A 110 -12.69 -4.05 -3.69
CA LYS A 110 -13.11 -2.69 -4.09
C LYS A 110 -13.22 -2.51 -5.61
N LEU A 111 -12.56 -3.33 -6.41
CA LEU A 111 -12.70 -3.32 -7.87
C LEU A 111 -13.51 -4.54 -8.32
N PRO A 112 -14.39 -4.38 -9.35
CA PRO A 112 -15.17 -5.47 -9.89
C PRO A 112 -14.27 -6.48 -10.60
N ASP A 113 -14.65 -7.76 -10.57
CA ASP A 113 -14.04 -8.79 -11.39
C ASP A 113 -14.59 -8.72 -12.81
N LYS A 114 -13.78 -8.21 -13.71
CA LYS A 114 -14.08 -8.04 -15.14
C LYS A 114 -12.79 -8.15 -15.95
N PRO A 115 -12.85 -8.23 -17.29
CA PRO A 115 -11.64 -8.25 -18.12
C PRO A 115 -10.66 -7.15 -17.71
N LEU A 116 -9.39 -7.53 -17.53
CA LEU A 116 -8.35 -6.63 -17.02
C LEU A 116 -8.19 -5.37 -17.90
N ALA A 117 -8.36 -5.53 -19.21
CA ALA A 117 -8.31 -4.43 -20.19
C ALA A 117 -9.44 -3.40 -20.01
N ASP A 118 -10.56 -3.78 -19.38
CA ASP A 118 -11.72 -2.93 -19.17
C ASP A 118 -11.65 -2.14 -17.86
N ILE A 119 -10.63 -2.38 -17.04
CA ILE A 119 -10.40 -1.60 -15.81
C ILE A 119 -9.99 -0.17 -16.19
N SER A 120 -10.88 0.77 -15.94
CA SER A 120 -10.69 2.17 -16.31
C SER A 120 -9.93 2.95 -15.23
N THR A 121 -9.23 4.02 -15.66
CA THR A 121 -8.64 5.02 -14.75
C THR A 121 -9.67 5.62 -13.80
N LYS A 122 -10.92 5.81 -14.25
CA LYS A 122 -12.02 6.36 -13.43
C LYS A 122 -12.33 5.43 -12.24
N GLU A 123 -12.42 4.13 -12.46
CA GLU A 123 -12.71 3.14 -11.39
C GLU A 123 -11.58 3.04 -10.38
N VAL A 124 -10.32 3.02 -10.88
CA VAL A 124 -9.14 3.03 -9.99
C VAL A 124 -9.11 4.32 -9.16
N ALA A 125 -9.36 5.48 -9.77
CA ALA A 125 -9.40 6.76 -9.06
C ALA A 125 -10.53 6.79 -8.02
N ALA A 126 -11.73 6.31 -8.37
CA ALA A 126 -12.86 6.22 -7.45
C ALA A 126 -12.53 5.33 -6.24
N MET A 127 -11.92 4.14 -6.47
CA MET A 127 -11.47 3.25 -5.40
C MET A 127 -10.44 3.92 -4.48
N LEU A 128 -9.43 4.58 -5.04
CA LEU A 128 -8.41 5.27 -4.22
C LEU A 128 -9.01 6.42 -3.41
N ASN A 129 -9.96 7.16 -3.99
CA ASN A 129 -10.65 8.26 -3.31
C ASN A 129 -11.50 7.79 -2.12
N THR A 130 -12.07 6.57 -2.14
CA THR A 130 -12.75 6.02 -0.96
C THR A 130 -11.83 5.91 0.24
N TYR A 131 -10.57 5.47 0.04
CA TYR A 131 -9.57 5.42 1.12
C TYR A 131 -9.18 6.81 1.62
N VAL A 132 -9.09 7.79 0.73
CA VAL A 132 -8.77 9.18 1.11
C VAL A 132 -9.91 9.77 1.93
N ALA A 133 -11.17 9.58 1.52
CA ALA A 133 -12.36 10.02 2.24
C ALA A 133 -12.46 9.37 3.63
N GLU A 134 -12.03 8.12 3.78
CA GLU A 134 -11.93 7.41 5.07
C GLU A 134 -10.73 7.87 5.94
N GLY A 135 -9.97 8.90 5.54
CA GLY A 135 -8.77 9.37 6.25
C GLY A 135 -7.54 8.45 6.10
N LYS A 136 -7.59 7.45 5.21
CA LYS A 136 -6.55 6.43 4.99
C LYS A 136 -5.65 6.74 3.79
N ALA A 137 -5.21 7.99 3.63
CA ALA A 137 -4.40 8.44 2.49
C ALA A 137 -3.11 7.65 2.31
N ALA A 138 -2.46 7.24 3.40
CA ALA A 138 -1.26 6.38 3.35
C ALA A 138 -1.57 4.99 2.74
N SER A 139 -2.71 4.40 3.09
CA SER A 139 -3.16 3.12 2.50
C SER A 139 -3.48 3.29 1.02
N ALA A 140 -4.15 4.38 0.62
CA ALA A 140 -4.40 4.72 -0.79
C ALA A 140 -3.09 4.78 -1.59
N LYS A 141 -2.06 5.45 -1.06
CA LYS A 141 -0.74 5.53 -1.69
C LYS A 141 -0.10 4.15 -1.89
N LEU A 142 -0.14 3.29 -0.87
CA LEU A 142 0.44 1.93 -0.94
C LEU A 142 -0.32 1.04 -1.92
N ILE A 143 -1.66 1.08 -1.90
CA ILE A 143 -2.50 0.31 -2.84
C ILE A 143 -2.27 0.79 -4.27
N ARG A 144 -2.19 2.11 -4.50
CA ARG A 144 -1.86 2.68 -5.81
C ARG A 144 -0.51 2.15 -6.32
N SER A 145 0.52 2.17 -5.48
CA SER A 145 1.86 1.66 -5.85
C SER A 145 1.80 0.18 -6.23
N THR A 146 1.04 -0.63 -5.49
CA THR A 146 0.84 -2.05 -5.82
C THR A 146 0.09 -2.21 -7.13
N LEU A 147 -0.99 -1.44 -7.38
CA LEU A 147 -1.72 -1.49 -8.65
C LEU A 147 -0.87 -1.08 -9.85
N VAL A 148 0.02 -0.08 -9.69
CA VAL A 148 0.97 0.28 -10.75
C VAL A 148 1.85 -0.90 -11.13
N ASP A 149 2.33 -1.68 -10.15
CA ASP A 149 3.16 -2.86 -10.40
C ASP A 149 2.33 -3.99 -11.02
N VAL A 150 1.12 -4.26 -10.51
CA VAL A 150 0.17 -5.24 -11.07
C VAL A 150 -0.07 -5.01 -12.57
N PHE A 151 -0.37 -3.78 -12.97
CA PHE A 151 -0.60 -3.45 -14.36
C PHE A 151 0.68 -3.37 -15.20
N ARG A 152 1.83 -3.09 -14.60
CA ARG A 152 3.13 -3.17 -15.28
C ARG A 152 3.44 -4.60 -15.69
N GLU A 153 3.24 -5.56 -14.80
CA GLU A 153 3.41 -6.98 -15.11
C GLU A 153 2.40 -7.45 -16.16
N ALA A 154 1.15 -6.97 -16.08
CA ALA A 154 0.13 -7.28 -17.07
C ALA A 154 0.48 -6.76 -18.49
N ILE A 155 1.16 -5.61 -18.58
CA ILE A 155 1.71 -5.10 -19.85
C ILE A 155 2.85 -6.02 -20.33
N ALA A 156 3.72 -6.44 -19.44
CA ALA A 156 4.86 -7.29 -19.77
C ALA A 156 4.41 -8.68 -20.29
N GLU A 157 3.32 -9.23 -19.74
CA GLU A 157 2.71 -10.49 -20.24
C GLU A 157 1.72 -10.26 -21.41
N GLY A 158 1.53 -9.02 -21.88
CA GLY A 158 0.73 -8.72 -23.08
C GLY A 158 -0.79 -8.68 -22.86
N HIS A 159 -1.26 -8.71 -21.62
CA HIS A 159 -2.69 -8.72 -21.31
C HIS A 159 -3.37 -7.36 -21.47
N VAL A 160 -2.63 -6.27 -21.34
CA VAL A 160 -3.11 -4.89 -21.50
C VAL A 160 -2.05 -4.02 -22.18
N ALA A 161 -2.49 -3.04 -22.98
CA ALA A 161 -1.59 -2.14 -23.68
C ALA A 161 -1.12 -0.95 -22.83
N THR A 162 -1.92 -0.54 -21.84
CA THR A 162 -1.67 0.65 -21.02
C THR A 162 -1.97 0.40 -19.56
N ASN A 163 -1.34 1.20 -18.70
CA ASN A 163 -1.58 1.12 -17.25
C ASN A 163 -2.57 2.21 -16.82
N PRO A 164 -3.83 1.86 -16.46
CA PRO A 164 -4.85 2.84 -16.10
C PRO A 164 -4.56 3.57 -14.77
N VAL A 165 -3.60 3.06 -13.99
CA VAL A 165 -3.26 3.60 -12.67
C VAL A 165 -2.33 4.81 -12.78
N THR A 166 -1.49 4.89 -13.82
CA THR A 166 -0.47 5.94 -13.96
C THR A 166 -1.05 7.34 -14.00
N ALA A 167 -2.20 7.52 -14.66
CA ALA A 167 -2.90 8.80 -14.74
C ALA A 167 -3.62 9.21 -13.44
N THR A 168 -3.71 8.33 -12.43
CA THR A 168 -4.34 8.67 -11.15
C THR A 168 -3.41 9.51 -10.29
N ARG A 169 -3.97 10.38 -9.45
CA ARG A 169 -3.19 11.19 -8.50
C ARG A 169 -2.72 10.33 -7.32
N THR A 170 -1.49 10.59 -6.87
CA THR A 170 -0.99 10.01 -5.61
C THR A 170 -1.57 10.81 -4.43
N ALA A 171 -2.21 10.11 -3.48
CA ALA A 171 -2.72 10.73 -2.28
C ALA A 171 -1.58 11.36 -1.46
N LYS A 172 -1.78 12.61 -1.02
CA LYS A 172 -0.86 13.24 -0.07
C LYS A 172 -1.15 12.67 1.32
N SER A 173 -0.14 12.06 1.93
CA SER A 173 -0.19 11.63 3.32
C SER A 173 0.72 12.52 4.15
N GLU A 174 0.17 13.20 5.12
CA GLU A 174 0.94 13.94 6.11
C GLU A 174 1.44 13.00 7.20
N VAL A 175 2.66 13.26 7.70
CA VAL A 175 3.20 12.56 8.86
C VAL A 175 2.59 13.20 10.09
N ARG A 176 1.58 12.56 10.68
CA ARG A 176 0.86 13.07 11.87
C ARG A 176 1.47 12.61 13.19
N ARG A 177 2.48 11.73 13.14
CA ARG A 177 3.05 11.15 14.35
C ARG A 177 3.87 12.16 15.12
N SER A 178 3.53 12.32 16.41
CA SER A 178 4.28 13.14 17.34
C SER A 178 5.68 12.55 17.56
N ARG A 179 6.68 13.45 17.64
CA ARG A 179 8.06 13.06 17.97
C ARG A 179 8.18 12.94 19.48
N LEU A 180 8.82 11.87 19.94
CA LEU A 180 9.07 11.64 21.36
C LEU A 180 10.23 12.51 21.84
N THR A 181 10.02 13.33 22.87
CA THR A 181 11.08 14.11 23.55
C THR A 181 11.75 13.29 24.67
N ALA A 182 12.88 13.77 25.20
CA ALA A 182 13.55 13.15 26.36
C ALA A 182 12.66 13.14 27.61
N ASN A 183 11.95 14.25 27.89
CA ASN A 183 11.06 14.35 29.03
C ASN A 183 9.86 13.38 28.92
N GLU A 184 9.27 13.26 27.73
CA GLU A 184 8.20 12.28 27.49
C GLU A 184 8.71 10.83 27.60
N TYR A 185 9.93 10.56 27.15
CA TYR A 185 10.57 9.26 27.38
C TYR A 185 10.64 8.92 28.87
N VAL A 186 11.14 9.85 29.69
CA VAL A 186 11.24 9.67 31.15
C VAL A 186 9.86 9.44 31.78
N ALA A 187 8.85 10.23 31.39
CA ALA A 187 7.49 10.05 31.90
C ALA A 187 6.90 8.67 31.55
N ILE A 188 7.09 8.20 30.29
CA ILE A 188 6.63 6.87 29.86
C ILE A 188 7.43 5.77 30.59
N TYR A 189 8.73 5.98 30.80
CA TYR A 189 9.60 5.03 31.51
C TYR A 189 9.13 4.84 32.97
N HIS A 190 8.80 5.92 33.69
CA HIS A 190 8.23 5.84 35.02
C HIS A 190 6.84 5.18 35.02
N ALA A 191 5.99 5.50 34.07
CA ALA A 191 4.68 4.88 33.94
C ALA A 191 4.76 3.37 33.58
N ALA A 192 5.92 2.89 33.12
CA ALA A 192 6.18 1.47 32.88
C ALA A 192 6.57 0.69 34.16
N GLU A 193 6.73 1.33 35.31
CA GLU A 193 7.17 0.69 36.56
C GLU A 193 6.26 -0.48 36.99
N PRO A 194 4.91 -0.39 36.97
CA PRO A 194 4.04 -1.51 37.31
C PRO A 194 3.96 -2.59 36.24
N LEU A 195 4.62 -2.42 35.10
CA LEU A 195 4.68 -3.38 33.99
C LEU A 195 5.92 -4.27 34.12
N PRO A 196 6.00 -5.39 33.38
CA PRO A 196 7.16 -6.25 33.40
C PRO A 196 8.47 -5.50 33.15
N ILE A 197 9.50 -5.76 33.95
CA ILE A 197 10.80 -5.06 33.93
C ILE A 197 11.45 -5.04 32.54
N TRP A 198 11.27 -6.09 31.75
CA TRP A 198 11.83 -6.19 30.41
C TRP A 198 11.38 -5.05 29.49
N LEU A 199 10.24 -4.39 29.78
CA LEU A 199 9.79 -3.25 28.97
C LEU A 199 10.72 -2.05 29.16
N ARG A 200 11.05 -1.70 30.40
CA ARG A 200 11.98 -0.59 30.69
C ARG A 200 13.36 -0.90 30.14
N LEU A 201 13.83 -2.15 30.28
CA LEU A 201 15.11 -2.61 29.70
C LEU A 201 15.10 -2.54 28.17
N ALA A 202 13.99 -2.91 27.51
CA ALA A 202 13.83 -2.76 26.07
C ALA A 202 13.80 -1.29 25.63
N MET A 203 13.24 -0.38 26.43
CA MET A 203 13.25 1.06 26.17
C MET A 203 14.66 1.63 26.28
N ASP A 204 15.40 1.32 27.34
CA ASP A 204 16.79 1.74 27.53
C ASP A 204 17.68 1.21 26.39
N LEU A 205 17.57 -0.07 26.09
CA LEU A 205 18.33 -0.72 25.00
C LEU A 205 18.00 -0.10 23.65
N ALA A 206 16.71 0.22 23.40
CA ALA A 206 16.27 0.85 22.17
C ALA A 206 16.84 2.25 21.97
N VAL A 207 16.87 3.04 23.06
CA VAL A 207 17.34 4.42 22.98
C VAL A 207 18.86 4.50 22.92
N VAL A 208 19.58 3.66 23.67
CA VAL A 208 21.06 3.67 23.65
C VAL A 208 21.64 3.07 22.37
N THR A 209 21.03 2.03 21.81
CA THR A 209 21.52 1.42 20.56
C THR A 209 20.93 2.03 19.30
N GLY A 210 19.80 2.72 19.40
CA GLY A 210 19.07 3.27 18.25
C GLY A 210 18.48 2.19 17.33
N GLN A 211 18.39 0.92 17.75
CA GLN A 211 17.97 -0.16 16.85
C GLN A 211 16.45 -0.31 16.76
N ARG A 212 15.98 -0.95 15.68
CA ARG A 212 14.55 -1.23 15.48
C ARG A 212 14.09 -2.31 16.46
N VAL A 213 12.85 -2.25 16.90
CA VAL A 213 12.27 -3.25 17.83
C VAL A 213 12.47 -4.69 17.37
N GLY A 214 12.39 -4.95 16.05
CA GLY A 214 12.63 -6.30 15.53
C GLY A 214 14.09 -6.73 15.63
N ASP A 215 15.03 -5.81 15.60
CA ASP A 215 16.45 -6.09 15.78
C ASP A 215 16.74 -6.30 17.28
N LEU A 216 16.18 -5.47 18.18
CA LEU A 216 16.28 -5.62 19.62
C LEU A 216 15.81 -7.00 20.12
N CYS A 217 14.66 -7.48 19.62
CA CYS A 217 14.11 -8.77 20.01
C CYS A 217 14.96 -9.97 19.54
N ARG A 218 15.91 -9.76 18.63
CA ARG A 218 16.81 -10.81 18.13
C ARG A 218 18.21 -10.76 18.71
N MET A 219 18.57 -9.69 19.42
CA MET A 219 19.88 -9.57 20.05
C MET A 219 20.10 -10.71 21.06
N LYS A 220 21.25 -11.38 20.94
CA LYS A 220 21.65 -12.48 21.81
C LYS A 220 22.88 -12.12 22.62
N TRP A 221 23.08 -12.83 23.69
CA TRP A 221 24.31 -12.70 24.50
C TRP A 221 25.57 -13.09 23.70
N SER A 222 25.43 -14.02 22.76
CA SER A 222 26.50 -14.42 21.81
C SER A 222 26.92 -13.32 20.83
N ASP A 223 26.10 -12.28 20.68
CA ASP A 223 26.42 -11.15 19.81
C ASP A 223 27.36 -10.13 20.50
N ILE A 224 27.69 -10.36 21.78
CA ILE A 224 28.60 -9.51 22.53
C ILE A 224 29.98 -10.17 22.53
N ASN A 225 30.92 -9.57 21.84
CA ASN A 225 32.33 -9.96 21.81
C ASN A 225 33.21 -8.73 21.56
N ASP A 226 34.50 -8.82 21.94
CA ASP A 226 35.51 -7.77 21.76
C ASP A 226 35.04 -6.37 22.24
N ASN A 227 34.35 -6.30 23.39
CA ASN A 227 33.75 -5.08 23.95
C ASN A 227 32.77 -4.36 23.03
N HIS A 228 32.17 -5.08 22.09
CA HIS A 228 31.14 -4.57 21.18
C HIS A 228 29.91 -5.45 21.16
N LEU A 229 28.75 -4.82 20.97
CA LEU A 229 27.51 -5.50 20.59
C LEU A 229 27.39 -5.49 19.08
N HIS A 230 27.49 -6.67 18.47
CA HIS A 230 27.37 -6.87 17.02
C HIS A 230 25.92 -7.06 16.63
N ILE A 231 25.48 -6.33 15.60
CA ILE A 231 24.08 -6.35 15.15
C ILE A 231 24.03 -6.44 13.64
N GLU A 232 23.27 -7.40 13.12
CA GLU A 232 22.88 -7.42 11.73
C GLU A 232 21.40 -6.99 11.61
N GLN A 233 21.18 -5.83 11.00
CA GLN A 233 19.83 -5.27 10.88
C GLN A 233 18.97 -6.10 9.91
N GLY A 234 17.87 -6.66 10.40
CA GLY A 234 17.01 -7.52 9.60
C GLY A 234 16.33 -6.85 8.40
N LYS A 235 16.14 -5.52 8.42
CA LYS A 235 15.51 -4.80 7.30
C LYS A 235 16.50 -4.44 6.19
N THR A 236 17.71 -4.04 6.54
CA THR A 236 18.70 -3.50 5.59
C THR A 236 19.90 -4.42 5.35
N GLY A 237 20.13 -5.41 6.24
CA GLY A 237 21.35 -6.22 6.25
C GLY A 237 22.59 -5.48 6.73
N ALA A 238 22.45 -4.23 7.19
CA ALA A 238 23.60 -3.47 7.71
C ALA A 238 24.18 -4.14 8.96
N LYS A 239 25.49 -4.30 8.98
CA LYS A 239 26.27 -4.86 10.11
C LYS A 239 26.88 -3.72 10.91
N LEU A 240 26.64 -3.73 12.20
CA LEU A 240 27.08 -2.71 13.14
C LEU A 240 27.85 -3.38 14.28
N ALA A 241 28.89 -2.71 14.76
CA ALA A 241 29.58 -3.03 16.02
C ALA A 241 29.44 -1.81 16.95
N ILE A 242 28.64 -1.93 17.98
CA ILE A 242 28.35 -0.85 18.93
C ILE A 242 29.22 -1.05 20.16
N PRO A 243 30.12 -0.09 20.50
CA PRO A 243 30.97 -0.24 21.68
C PRO A 243 30.13 -0.26 22.96
N LEU A 244 30.46 -1.15 23.90
CA LEU A 244 29.74 -1.26 25.18
C LEU A 244 29.87 0.00 26.05
N THR A 245 30.88 0.82 25.80
CA THR A 245 31.08 2.12 26.47
C THR A 245 30.14 3.22 26.00
N LEU A 246 29.24 2.93 25.04
CA LEU A 246 28.32 3.93 24.48
C LEU A 246 27.33 4.42 25.56
N THR A 247 27.21 5.75 25.71
CA THR A 247 26.31 6.42 26.66
C THR A 247 25.40 7.43 25.97
N ILE A 248 24.26 7.70 26.57
CA ILE A 248 23.41 8.88 26.28
C ILE A 248 23.37 9.74 27.53
N ASP A 249 24.15 10.80 27.52
CA ASP A 249 24.35 11.67 28.68
C ASP A 249 23.05 12.38 29.10
N ALA A 250 22.25 12.83 28.14
CA ALA A 250 20.96 13.50 28.37
C ALA A 250 19.92 12.63 29.14
N LEU A 251 20.06 11.32 29.16
CA LEU A 251 19.20 10.38 29.87
C LEU A 251 19.94 9.59 30.96
N ASN A 252 21.25 9.80 31.09
CA ASN A 252 22.13 9.04 31.98
C ASN A 252 21.99 7.51 31.76
N ILE A 253 21.99 7.08 30.50
CA ILE A 253 21.88 5.66 30.10
C ILE A 253 23.20 5.22 29.50
N SER A 254 23.75 4.12 30.04
CA SER A 254 24.92 3.41 29.51
C SER A 254 24.50 2.08 28.90
N LEU A 255 25.11 1.70 27.77
CA LEU A 255 24.87 0.38 27.16
C LEU A 255 25.35 -0.74 28.08
N ALA A 256 26.51 -0.58 28.69
CA ALA A 256 27.06 -1.58 29.63
C ALA A 256 26.12 -1.83 30.82
N ASP A 257 25.63 -0.75 31.46
CA ASP A 257 24.71 -0.88 32.61
C ASP A 257 23.36 -1.45 32.21
N THR A 258 22.88 -1.07 31.01
CA THR A 258 21.64 -1.62 30.47
C THR A 258 21.76 -3.12 30.22
N LEU A 259 22.87 -3.57 29.64
CA LEU A 259 23.13 -4.99 29.41
C LEU A 259 23.29 -5.75 30.73
N GLN A 260 23.94 -5.16 31.74
CA GLN A 260 24.05 -5.76 33.06
C GLN A 260 22.67 -6.00 33.69
N LYS A 261 21.80 -4.99 33.68
CA LYS A 261 20.41 -5.11 34.16
C LYS A 261 19.61 -6.13 33.34
N CYS A 262 19.82 -6.20 32.01
CA CYS A 262 19.21 -7.23 31.20
C CYS A 262 19.66 -8.64 31.59
N ARG A 263 20.95 -8.83 31.91
CA ARG A 263 21.49 -10.14 32.33
C ARG A 263 20.91 -10.59 33.67
N GLU A 264 20.73 -9.68 34.59
CA GLU A 264 20.12 -9.96 35.92
C GLU A 264 18.62 -10.33 35.76
N ALA A 265 17.92 -9.73 34.81
CA ALA A 265 16.49 -9.94 34.60
C ALA A 265 16.14 -11.08 33.61
N SER A 266 17.08 -11.46 32.73
CA SER A 266 16.81 -12.39 31.64
C SER A 266 17.51 -13.72 31.86
N GLY A 267 16.87 -14.80 32.08
CA GLY A 267 17.42 -16.16 32.06
C GLY A 267 17.43 -16.80 30.66
N SER A 268 17.42 -15.99 29.57
CA SER A 268 17.25 -16.42 28.19
C SER A 268 18.53 -16.27 27.36
N GLU A 269 18.58 -16.91 26.19
CA GLU A 269 19.63 -16.71 25.20
C GLU A 269 19.58 -15.27 24.60
N THR A 270 18.38 -14.65 24.54
CA THR A 270 18.19 -13.28 24.08
C THR A 270 18.44 -12.26 25.18
N ILE A 271 18.96 -11.07 24.81
CA ILE A 271 19.27 -9.98 25.74
C ILE A 271 18.01 -9.52 26.49
N ILE A 272 16.88 -9.39 25.78
CA ILE A 272 15.57 -9.12 26.37
C ILE A 272 14.66 -10.33 26.21
N ALA A 273 14.03 -10.74 27.31
CA ALA A 273 13.12 -11.87 27.34
C ALA A 273 11.88 -11.58 28.19
N SER A 274 10.84 -12.38 28.04
CA SER A 274 9.66 -12.32 28.89
C SER A 274 9.99 -12.76 30.35
N THR A 275 9.06 -12.56 31.27
CA THR A 275 9.16 -13.06 32.65
C THR A 275 9.23 -14.59 32.72
N HIS A 276 8.94 -15.29 31.63
CA HIS A 276 9.07 -16.75 31.51
C HIS A 276 10.33 -17.14 30.71
N HIS A 277 11.29 -16.22 30.56
CA HIS A 277 12.55 -16.41 29.83
C HIS A 277 12.41 -16.74 28.34
N GLU A 278 11.22 -16.45 27.75
CA GLU A 278 10.95 -16.66 26.34
C GLU A 278 11.32 -15.43 25.52
N PRO A 279 11.76 -15.61 24.26
CA PRO A 279 12.04 -14.50 23.36
C PRO A 279 10.81 -13.60 23.14
N LEU A 280 11.01 -12.29 23.19
CA LEU A 280 9.94 -11.32 22.99
C LEU A 280 9.64 -11.08 21.51
N SER A 281 8.35 -10.99 21.16
CA SER A 281 7.96 -10.55 19.82
C SER A 281 7.95 -9.01 19.73
N PRO A 282 8.29 -8.42 18.56
CA PRO A 282 8.16 -6.98 18.34
C PRO A 282 6.76 -6.43 18.60
N LYS A 283 5.73 -7.26 18.38
CA LYS A 283 4.34 -6.92 18.63
C LYS A 283 4.05 -6.80 20.13
N THR A 284 4.60 -7.71 20.92
CA THR A 284 4.49 -7.71 22.40
C THR A 284 5.14 -6.44 22.96
N VAL A 285 6.37 -6.15 22.59
CA VAL A 285 7.10 -4.95 23.06
C VAL A 285 6.31 -3.67 22.69
N SER A 286 5.86 -3.54 21.45
CA SER A 286 5.08 -2.38 21.00
C SER A 286 3.75 -2.23 21.74
N LYS A 287 3.07 -3.36 22.06
CA LYS A 287 1.81 -3.37 22.83
C LYS A 287 2.03 -2.87 24.27
N TYR A 288 3.08 -3.33 24.93
CA TYR A 288 3.37 -2.93 26.31
C TYR A 288 3.88 -1.48 26.38
N PHE A 289 4.67 -1.02 25.42
CA PHE A 289 5.01 0.40 25.31
C PHE A 289 3.77 1.28 25.14
N THR A 290 2.79 0.86 24.34
CA THR A 290 1.51 1.58 24.21
C THR A 290 0.77 1.66 25.54
N LYS A 291 0.79 0.58 26.37
CA LYS A 291 0.20 0.60 27.71
C LYS A 291 0.91 1.62 28.62
N ALA A 292 2.25 1.61 28.66
CA ALA A 292 3.03 2.56 29.45
C ALA A 292 2.79 4.01 29.02
N ARG A 293 2.84 4.28 27.70
CA ARG A 293 2.54 5.58 27.14
C ARG A 293 1.14 6.09 27.53
N ASN A 294 0.14 5.23 27.43
CA ASN A 294 -1.23 5.62 27.80
C ASN A 294 -1.38 5.85 29.30
N ALA A 295 -0.62 5.15 30.14
CA ALA A 295 -0.59 5.33 31.58
C ALA A 295 0.22 6.54 32.05
N SER A 296 1.07 7.13 31.18
CA SER A 296 1.90 8.29 31.55
C SER A 296 1.13 9.60 31.67
N GLY A 297 -0.15 9.65 31.28
CA GLY A 297 -0.96 10.87 31.29
C GLY A 297 -0.60 11.92 30.25
N LEU A 298 0.38 11.64 29.36
CA LEU A 298 0.80 12.56 28.32
C LEU A 298 -0.26 12.70 27.25
N SER A 299 -0.45 13.93 26.76
CA SER A 299 -1.24 14.24 25.57
C SER A 299 -0.34 14.58 24.39
N PHE A 300 -0.77 14.26 23.18
CA PHE A 300 0.00 14.47 21.95
C PHE A 300 -0.87 15.17 20.92
N ASP A 301 -0.32 16.18 20.24
CA ASP A 301 -1.05 16.98 19.23
C ASP A 301 -1.33 16.21 17.93
N GLY A 302 -0.82 15.00 17.78
CA GLY A 302 -0.99 14.14 16.61
C GLY A 302 -1.14 12.68 16.99
N ASP A 303 -0.82 11.78 16.05
CA ASP A 303 -0.78 10.35 16.37
C ASP A 303 0.25 10.08 17.48
N PRO A 304 -0.13 9.44 18.59
CA PRO A 304 0.77 9.21 19.70
C PRO A 304 2.02 8.43 19.30
N PRO A 305 3.21 8.75 19.90
CA PRO A 305 4.45 8.07 19.54
C PRO A 305 4.38 6.57 19.81
N THR A 306 4.95 5.78 18.89
CA THR A 306 5.10 4.34 19.02
C THR A 306 6.50 4.00 19.52
N PHE A 307 6.75 2.74 19.86
CA PHE A 307 8.09 2.25 20.25
C PHE A 307 9.18 2.61 19.22
N HIS A 308 8.82 2.74 17.93
CA HIS A 308 9.75 3.13 16.88
C HIS A 308 10.32 4.55 17.07
N GLU A 309 9.59 5.43 17.75
CA GLU A 309 10.06 6.81 18.01
C GLU A 309 11.25 6.86 18.99
N LEU A 310 11.52 5.79 19.77
CA LEU A 310 12.75 5.66 20.57
C LEU A 310 14.00 5.70 19.69
N ARG A 311 13.94 5.11 18.48
CA ARG A 311 15.04 5.19 17.51
C ARG A 311 15.21 6.61 16.96
N SER A 312 14.12 7.31 16.72
CA SER A 312 14.16 8.74 16.32
C SER A 312 14.70 9.64 17.44
N LEU A 313 14.35 9.34 18.68
CA LEU A 313 14.87 10.01 19.87
C LEU A 313 16.39 9.77 20.01
N SER A 314 16.83 8.52 19.97
CA SER A 314 18.23 8.11 19.96
C SER A 314 19.05 8.91 18.94
N ALA A 315 18.57 8.96 17.70
CA ALA A 315 19.24 9.70 16.63
C ALA A 315 19.44 11.18 16.95
N ARG A 316 18.43 11.85 17.53
CA ARG A 316 18.51 13.26 17.91
C ARG A 316 19.45 13.49 19.10
N LEU A 317 19.41 12.59 20.10
CA LEU A 317 20.28 12.70 21.26
C LEU A 317 21.76 12.55 20.86
N TYR A 318 22.09 11.53 20.06
CA TYR A 318 23.45 11.35 19.56
C TYR A 318 23.89 12.41 18.56
N ARG A 319 22.97 12.96 17.76
CA ARG A 319 23.27 14.11 16.92
C ARG A 319 23.77 15.30 17.74
N ASN A 320 23.09 15.57 18.85
CA ASN A 320 23.44 16.68 19.74
C ASN A 320 24.71 16.40 20.55
N GLN A 321 24.93 15.14 20.99
CA GLN A 321 26.04 14.75 21.84
C GLN A 321 27.35 14.55 21.06
N ILE A 322 27.28 13.88 19.87
CA ILE A 322 28.46 13.44 19.11
C ILE A 322 28.48 14.03 17.71
N GLY A 323 27.32 14.14 17.06
CA GLY A 323 27.17 14.69 15.72
C GLY A 323 26.44 13.79 14.72
N ASP A 324 26.09 14.38 13.56
CA ASP A 324 25.25 13.76 12.53
C ASP A 324 25.83 12.46 11.97
N LYS A 325 27.12 12.44 11.67
CA LYS A 325 27.79 11.27 11.07
C LYS A 325 27.72 10.05 11.98
N PHE A 326 27.90 10.26 13.30
CA PHE A 326 27.78 9.18 14.28
C PHE A 326 26.34 8.66 14.33
N ALA A 327 25.36 9.54 14.48
CA ALA A 327 23.96 9.17 14.53
C ALA A 327 23.51 8.38 13.28
N GLN A 328 23.94 8.78 12.07
CA GLN A 328 23.66 8.04 10.84
C GLN A 328 24.29 6.65 10.82
N ARG A 329 25.57 6.53 11.19
CA ARG A 329 26.26 5.22 11.28
C ARG A 329 25.58 4.29 12.28
N LEU A 330 25.23 4.78 13.49
CA LEU A 330 24.53 4.02 14.51
C LEU A 330 23.18 3.48 14.00
N LEU A 331 22.50 4.26 13.13
CA LEU A 331 21.26 3.83 12.52
C LEU A 331 21.46 2.90 11.30
N GLY A 332 22.69 2.68 10.82
CA GLY A 332 22.98 1.84 9.65
C GLY A 332 22.56 2.50 8.33
N HIS A 333 22.82 3.81 8.21
CA HIS A 333 22.63 4.64 7.00
C HIS A 333 23.97 5.05 6.42
#